data_d9164f66494723d69878d282be9a8431
#
_entry.id   d9164f66494723d69878d282be9a8431
#
_cell.length_a   1.000
_cell.length_b   1.000
_cell.length_c   1.000
_cell.angle_alpha   90.00
_cell.angle_beta   90.00
_cell.angle_gamma   90.00
#
_symmetry.space_group_name_H-M   'P 1'
#
loop_
_entity.id
_entity.type
_entity.pdbx_description
1 polymer ?
#
loop_
_entity_poly.entity_id
_entity_poly.type
_entity_poly.pdbx_seq_one_letter_code
_entity_poly.pdbx_strand_id
1 'polypeptide(L)'
;MASTYTGLGTQLMTTGEKAGTWGTLTNTNWNISEQIAGGYTAQALSTTGATTLAVNDGTTGAALANRVIEFTAALAGNVTVTIPLDVETFYIIKNSCTNAYSVEFKYVTGSGGSVTWASGDTGTKIVYATANDATNPDIIDATTAFVTATSTTTLTNKTLTAPKIVDGGFIADGGGDENLVFGEVGTPVNE
;
A
#
# COMPACT_ATOMS: atom_id res chain seq x y z
N MET A 1 -17.51 -8.26 32.52
CA MET A 1 -17.81 -8.45 31.09
C MET A 1 -16.48 -8.40 30.34
N ALA A 2 -16.30 -9.22 29.30
CA ALA A 2 -15.09 -9.11 28.48
C ALA A 2 -15.12 -7.78 27.70
N SER A 3 -13.97 -7.10 27.62
CA SER A 3 -13.84 -5.88 26.82
C SER A 3 -14.04 -6.21 25.34
N THR A 4 -14.62 -5.29 24.60
CA THR A 4 -14.76 -5.35 23.16
C THR A 4 -13.84 -4.32 22.51
N TYR A 5 -13.44 -4.56 21.25
CA TYR A 5 -12.47 -3.73 20.55
C TYR A 5 -12.94 -3.45 19.12
N THR A 6 -12.43 -2.38 18.52
CA THR A 6 -12.59 -2.13 17.09
C THR A 6 -11.61 -2.99 16.28
N GLY A 7 -11.83 -3.12 14.97
CA GLY A 7 -10.92 -3.84 14.07
C GLY A 7 -9.47 -3.33 14.06
N LEU A 8 -9.19 -2.16 14.65
CA LEU A 8 -7.84 -1.60 14.84
C LEU A 8 -7.42 -1.53 16.33
N GLY A 9 -8.08 -2.30 17.18
CA GLY A 9 -7.67 -2.52 18.57
C GLY A 9 -8.05 -1.44 19.57
N THR A 10 -8.85 -0.44 19.20
CA THR A 10 -9.35 0.57 20.16
C THR A 10 -10.38 -0.07 21.09
N GLN A 11 -10.20 0.08 22.40
CA GLN A 11 -11.10 -0.52 23.39
C GLN A 11 -12.43 0.24 23.47
N LEU A 12 -13.52 -0.50 23.32
CA LEU A 12 -14.89 0.00 23.53
C LEU A 12 -15.28 -0.25 25.01
N MET A 13 -15.57 0.82 25.74
CA MET A 13 -15.91 0.77 27.15
C MET A 13 -17.43 0.81 27.34
N THR A 14 -17.95 -0.12 28.14
CA THR A 14 -19.36 -0.11 28.57
C THR A 14 -19.55 0.85 29.73
N THR A 15 -20.70 1.52 29.82
CA THR A 15 -21.07 2.41 30.94
C THR A 15 -20.93 1.69 32.27
N GLY A 16 -20.21 2.31 33.21
CA GLY A 16 -19.92 1.74 34.54
C GLY A 16 -18.75 0.76 34.59
N GLU A 17 -18.17 0.43 33.44
CA GLU A 17 -16.96 -0.40 33.35
C GLU A 17 -15.70 0.41 33.66
N LYS A 18 -14.64 -0.28 34.16
CA LYS A 18 -13.29 0.30 34.32
C LYS A 18 -13.17 1.43 35.32
N ALA A 19 -13.97 1.44 36.37
CA ALA A 19 -13.82 2.39 37.49
C ALA A 19 -12.37 2.35 38.05
N GLY A 20 -11.74 3.52 38.14
CA GLY A 20 -10.35 3.68 38.59
C GLY A 20 -9.27 3.50 37.54
N THR A 21 -9.57 2.92 36.35
CA THR A 21 -8.61 2.73 35.24
C THR A 21 -9.01 3.47 33.96
N TRP A 22 -10.15 4.14 34.01
CA TRP A 22 -10.74 4.84 32.87
C TRP A 22 -9.77 5.81 32.17
N GLY A 23 -9.05 6.64 32.93
CA GLY A 23 -8.10 7.60 32.37
C GLY A 23 -6.94 6.94 31.63
N THR A 24 -6.40 5.84 32.16
CA THR A 24 -5.34 5.08 31.48
C THR A 24 -5.82 4.49 30.17
N LEU A 25 -7.00 3.88 30.16
CA LEU A 25 -7.57 3.27 28.96
C LEU A 25 -7.90 4.30 27.89
N THR A 26 -8.43 5.46 28.29
CA THR A 26 -8.70 6.57 27.38
C THR A 26 -7.42 7.08 26.74
N ASN A 27 -6.35 7.27 27.52
CA ASN A 27 -5.05 7.69 27.00
C ASN A 27 -4.46 6.64 26.03
N THR A 28 -4.60 5.35 26.33
CA THR A 28 -4.17 4.29 25.41
C THR A 28 -4.95 4.34 24.11
N ASN A 29 -6.26 4.53 24.16
CA ASN A 29 -7.10 4.69 22.96
C ASN A 29 -6.68 5.90 22.11
N TRP A 30 -6.34 7.03 22.75
CA TRP A 30 -5.82 8.20 22.03
C TRP A 30 -4.48 7.92 21.37
N ASN A 31 -3.57 7.20 22.03
CA ASN A 31 -2.29 6.80 21.44
C ASN A 31 -2.49 5.85 20.23
N ILE A 32 -3.44 4.91 20.31
CA ILE A 32 -3.81 4.06 19.18
C ILE A 32 -4.37 4.92 18.03
N SER A 33 -5.25 5.87 18.34
CA SER A 33 -5.84 6.77 17.35
C SER A 33 -4.76 7.63 16.65
N GLU A 34 -3.76 8.10 17.39
CA GLU A 34 -2.62 8.83 16.84
C GLU A 34 -1.80 7.96 15.88
N GLN A 35 -1.53 6.70 16.24
CA GLN A 35 -0.86 5.75 15.34
C GLN A 35 -1.68 5.51 14.06
N ILE A 36 -3.00 5.32 14.19
CA ILE A 36 -3.91 5.14 13.04
C ILE A 36 -3.90 6.39 12.14
N ALA A 37 -3.81 7.59 12.72
CA ALA A 37 -3.82 8.83 11.96
C ALA A 37 -2.54 9.06 11.13
N GLY A 38 -1.36 8.77 11.69
CA GLY A 38 -0.08 9.14 11.07
C GLY A 38 1.12 8.30 11.48
N GLY A 39 0.92 7.18 12.20
CA GLY A 39 2.01 6.32 12.67
C GLY A 39 2.77 5.65 11.53
N TYR A 40 4.06 5.39 11.78
CA TYR A 40 4.95 4.64 10.92
C TYR A 40 5.52 3.44 11.67
N THR A 41 5.67 2.32 10.97
CA THR A 41 6.41 1.16 11.47
C THR A 41 7.18 0.45 10.36
N ALA A 42 8.36 -0.07 10.70
CA ALA A 42 9.08 -1.02 9.87
C ALA A 42 8.70 -2.43 10.33
N GLN A 43 8.08 -3.19 9.45
CA GLN A 43 7.61 -4.55 9.69
C GLN A 43 8.55 -5.55 9.02
N ALA A 44 9.26 -6.32 9.83
CA ALA A 44 10.05 -7.43 9.32
C ALA A 44 9.13 -8.57 8.86
N LEU A 45 9.34 -9.03 7.62
CA LEU A 45 8.61 -10.16 7.07
C LEU A 45 9.42 -11.46 7.23
N SER A 46 8.74 -12.60 7.15
CA SER A 46 9.38 -13.88 6.92
C SER A 46 10.18 -13.84 5.61
N THR A 47 11.26 -14.58 5.51
CA THR A 47 12.07 -14.63 4.28
C THR A 47 11.40 -15.44 3.16
N THR A 48 10.45 -16.30 3.51
CA THR A 48 9.60 -17.09 2.59
C THR A 48 8.24 -17.35 3.22
N GLY A 49 7.24 -17.72 2.42
CA GLY A 49 5.93 -18.17 2.89
C GLY A 49 5.05 -17.03 3.36
N ALA A 50 4.43 -17.14 4.54
CA ALA A 50 3.46 -16.17 5.02
C ALA A 50 3.93 -15.41 6.27
N THR A 51 3.56 -14.13 6.35
CA THR A 51 3.64 -13.28 7.54
C THR A 51 2.24 -12.77 7.86
N THR A 52 1.68 -13.17 8.99
CA THR A 52 0.37 -12.67 9.44
C THR A 52 0.58 -11.47 10.36
N LEU A 53 0.02 -10.32 9.98
CA LEU A 53 -0.02 -9.14 10.82
C LEU A 53 -1.25 -9.19 11.73
N ALA A 54 -1.08 -8.77 12.96
CA ALA A 54 -2.14 -8.75 13.96
C ALA A 54 -2.41 -7.31 14.44
N VAL A 55 -3.58 -7.13 15.02
CA VAL A 55 -3.95 -5.97 15.80
C VAL A 55 -3.75 -6.31 17.28
N ASN A 56 -3.27 -5.35 18.06
CA ASN A 56 -3.12 -5.51 19.51
C ASN A 56 -4.29 -4.84 20.21
N ASP A 57 -5.22 -5.62 20.71
CA ASP A 57 -6.40 -5.12 21.42
C ASP A 57 -6.02 -4.34 22.67
N GLY A 58 -6.45 -3.07 22.72
CA GLY A 58 -6.23 -2.18 23.86
C GLY A 58 -4.78 -1.81 24.15
N THR A 59 -3.86 -2.01 23.21
CA THR A 59 -2.44 -1.63 23.34
C THR A 59 -1.89 -1.04 22.05
N THR A 60 -0.85 -0.22 22.16
CA THR A 60 -0.12 0.34 21.01
C THR A 60 0.90 -0.66 20.45
N GLY A 61 1.48 -0.35 19.29
CA GLY A 61 2.63 -1.07 18.72
C GLY A 61 2.28 -2.17 17.72
N ALA A 62 0.99 -2.40 17.43
CA ALA A 62 0.61 -3.28 16.32
C ALA A 62 0.98 -2.63 14.97
N ALA A 63 1.52 -3.42 14.04
CA ALA A 63 1.84 -2.92 12.70
C ALA A 63 0.61 -2.34 12.00
N LEU A 64 -0.53 -3.02 12.11
CA LEU A 64 -1.79 -2.61 11.48
C LEU A 64 -2.43 -1.36 12.10
N ALA A 65 -1.98 -0.91 13.28
CA ALA A 65 -2.40 0.36 13.86
C ALA A 65 -1.61 1.56 13.31
N ASN A 66 -0.66 1.36 12.39
CA ASN A 66 0.11 2.45 11.80
C ASN A 66 -0.39 2.75 10.38
N ARG A 67 -0.39 4.03 10.02
CA ARG A 67 -0.79 4.48 8.69
C ARG A 67 0.23 4.11 7.61
N VAL A 68 1.52 4.18 7.96
CA VAL A 68 2.63 3.87 7.06
C VAL A 68 3.33 2.61 7.55
N ILE A 69 3.40 1.61 6.69
CA ILE A 69 4.07 0.34 6.98
C ILE A 69 5.18 0.13 5.95
N GLU A 70 6.40 -0.10 6.41
CA GLU A 70 7.51 -0.47 5.56
C GLU A 70 7.83 -1.96 5.74
N PHE A 71 7.65 -2.75 4.70
CA PHE A 71 8.02 -4.16 4.69
C PHE A 71 9.52 -4.31 4.49
N THR A 72 10.17 -5.06 5.36
CA THR A 72 11.63 -5.28 5.33
C THR A 72 11.95 -6.77 5.46
N ALA A 73 12.75 -7.29 4.56
CA ALA A 73 13.36 -8.62 4.66
C ALA A 73 14.41 -8.82 3.57
N ALA A 74 15.38 -9.70 3.78
CA ALA A 74 16.17 -10.31 2.71
C ALA A 74 15.44 -11.58 2.26
N LEU A 75 14.60 -11.47 1.22
CA LEU A 75 13.73 -12.56 0.80
C LEU A 75 14.52 -13.72 0.21
N ALA A 76 14.08 -14.94 0.51
CA ALA A 76 14.57 -16.20 -0.06
C ALA A 76 13.48 -16.92 -0.88
N GLY A 77 12.27 -16.37 -0.94
CA GLY A 77 11.12 -16.84 -1.70
C GLY A 77 10.00 -15.81 -1.70
N ASN A 78 8.93 -16.08 -2.44
CA ASN A 78 7.74 -15.24 -2.43
C ASN A 78 7.09 -15.22 -1.05
N VAL A 79 6.59 -14.06 -0.64
CA VAL A 79 5.97 -13.85 0.67
C VAL A 79 4.54 -13.36 0.51
N THR A 80 3.63 -13.91 1.31
CA THR A 80 2.27 -13.42 1.47
C THR A 80 2.12 -12.78 2.84
N VAL A 81 1.76 -11.50 2.87
CA VAL A 81 1.45 -10.76 4.10
C VAL A 81 -0.07 -10.74 4.28
N THR A 82 -0.55 -11.23 5.42
CA THR A 82 -1.99 -11.35 5.68
C THR A 82 -2.45 -10.50 6.85
N ILE A 83 -3.71 -10.04 6.78
CA ILE A 83 -4.38 -9.25 7.82
C ILE A 83 -5.72 -9.88 8.23
N PRO A 84 -6.26 -9.59 9.44
CA PRO A 84 -7.58 -10.03 9.87
C PRO A 84 -8.71 -9.49 9.00
N LEU A 85 -9.84 -10.21 8.94
CA LEU A 85 -10.99 -9.90 8.07
C LEU A 85 -11.76 -8.62 8.45
N ASP A 86 -11.65 -8.18 9.69
CA ASP A 86 -12.34 -7.02 10.26
C ASP A 86 -11.53 -5.72 10.20
N VAL A 87 -10.34 -5.77 9.62
CA VAL A 87 -9.50 -4.58 9.42
C VAL A 87 -10.01 -3.79 8.24
N GLU A 88 -10.58 -2.61 8.51
CA GLU A 88 -11.07 -1.64 7.53
C GLU A 88 -10.29 -0.34 7.68
N THR A 89 -9.39 -0.06 6.74
CA THR A 89 -8.60 1.17 6.72
C THR A 89 -7.79 1.28 5.43
N PHE A 90 -7.12 2.43 5.22
CA PHE A 90 -6.13 2.54 4.17
C PHE A 90 -4.71 2.59 4.75
N TYR A 91 -3.76 2.15 3.98
CA TYR A 91 -2.33 2.13 4.31
C TYR A 91 -1.50 2.74 3.19
N ILE A 92 -0.38 3.34 3.56
CA ILE A 92 0.74 3.62 2.67
C ILE A 92 1.78 2.55 2.95
N ILE A 93 1.97 1.61 2.03
CA ILE A 93 2.90 0.50 2.21
C ILE A 93 4.07 0.65 1.28
N LYS A 94 5.28 0.67 1.84
CA LYS A 94 6.53 0.63 1.10
C LYS A 94 7.12 -0.77 1.18
N ASN A 95 7.44 -1.35 0.03
CA ASN A 95 8.23 -2.56 -0.02
C ASN A 95 9.73 -2.20 -0.06
N SER A 96 10.47 -2.48 1.01
CA SER A 96 11.92 -2.34 1.12
C SER A 96 12.62 -3.70 1.23
N CYS A 97 11.93 -4.78 0.86
CA CYS A 97 12.53 -6.10 0.81
C CYS A 97 13.60 -6.16 -0.27
N THR A 98 14.67 -6.91 0.00
CA THR A 98 15.75 -7.17 -0.95
C THR A 98 15.58 -8.54 -1.60
N ASN A 99 16.29 -8.77 -2.70
CA ASN A 99 16.19 -9.93 -3.57
C ASN A 99 14.92 -9.91 -4.46
N ALA A 100 14.95 -10.70 -5.54
CA ALA A 100 13.96 -10.64 -6.59
C ALA A 100 12.81 -11.63 -6.36
N TYR A 101 12.03 -11.41 -5.30
CA TYR A 101 10.82 -12.16 -5.00
C TYR A 101 9.63 -11.23 -4.84
N SER A 102 8.42 -11.77 -4.99
CA SER A 102 7.18 -11.00 -4.86
C SER A 102 6.72 -10.92 -3.41
N VAL A 103 6.02 -9.82 -3.08
CA VAL A 103 5.30 -9.65 -1.82
C VAL A 103 3.82 -9.44 -2.14
N GLU A 104 2.95 -10.31 -1.67
CA GLU A 104 1.50 -10.18 -1.80
C GLU A 104 0.89 -9.73 -0.47
N PHE A 105 0.00 -8.75 -0.50
CA PHE A 105 -0.75 -8.28 0.67
C PHE A 105 -2.24 -8.58 0.50
N LYS A 106 -2.82 -9.33 1.42
CA LYS A 106 -4.21 -9.80 1.34
C LYS A 106 -4.83 -10.06 2.71
N TYR A 107 -6.12 -10.34 2.75
CA TYR A 107 -6.74 -10.87 3.97
C TYR A 107 -6.32 -12.32 4.23
N VAL A 108 -6.37 -12.72 5.50
CA VAL A 108 -5.89 -14.04 5.98
C VAL A 108 -6.62 -15.22 5.33
N THR A 109 -7.90 -15.05 4.98
CA THR A 109 -8.73 -16.06 4.29
C THR A 109 -9.56 -15.38 3.22
N GLY A 110 -10.28 -16.19 2.44
CA GLY A 110 -11.15 -15.70 1.38
C GLY A 110 -10.45 -15.58 0.03
N SER A 111 -11.26 -15.27 -0.99
CA SER A 111 -10.86 -15.08 -2.39
C SER A 111 -11.00 -13.63 -2.86
N GLY A 112 -11.13 -12.68 -1.94
CA GLY A 112 -11.14 -11.26 -2.26
C GLY A 112 -9.84 -10.78 -2.88
N GLY A 113 -9.84 -9.56 -3.40
CA GLY A 113 -8.69 -8.95 -4.07
C GLY A 113 -7.46 -8.84 -3.19
N SER A 114 -6.29 -8.89 -3.82
CA SER A 114 -4.99 -8.70 -3.16
C SER A 114 -4.16 -7.67 -3.93
N VAL A 115 -3.12 -7.14 -3.26
CA VAL A 115 -2.15 -6.22 -3.87
C VAL A 115 -0.78 -6.86 -3.85
N THR A 116 -0.13 -6.91 -5.01
CA THR A 116 1.17 -7.55 -5.17
C THR A 116 2.23 -6.54 -5.61
N TRP A 117 3.35 -6.55 -4.93
CA TRP A 117 4.63 -6.06 -5.43
C TRP A 117 5.28 -7.19 -6.22
N ALA A 118 5.48 -6.98 -7.52
CA ALA A 118 6.13 -7.96 -8.38
C ALA A 118 7.58 -8.23 -7.92
N SER A 119 8.17 -9.29 -8.42
CA SER A 119 9.57 -9.62 -8.16
C SER A 119 10.50 -8.43 -8.43
N GLY A 120 11.20 -7.96 -7.39
CA GLY A 120 12.11 -6.81 -7.46
C GLY A 120 11.43 -5.43 -7.39
N ASP A 121 10.09 -5.36 -7.28
CA ASP A 121 9.38 -4.09 -7.08
C ASP A 121 9.55 -3.63 -5.62
N THR A 122 10.25 -2.52 -5.42
CA THR A 122 10.45 -1.85 -4.12
C THR A 122 9.62 -0.57 -4.00
N GLY A 123 8.56 -0.44 -4.79
CA GLY A 123 7.70 0.73 -4.84
C GLY A 123 6.84 0.91 -3.60
N THR A 124 6.31 2.13 -3.47
CA THR A 124 5.31 2.47 -2.46
C THR A 124 3.92 2.42 -3.08
N LYS A 125 2.98 1.79 -2.41
CA LYS A 125 1.58 1.71 -2.82
C LYS A 125 0.68 2.32 -1.75
N ILE A 126 -0.41 2.96 -2.18
CA ILE A 126 -1.53 3.31 -1.33
C ILE A 126 -2.57 2.21 -1.51
N VAL A 127 -2.87 1.50 -0.45
CA VAL A 127 -3.81 0.39 -0.49
C VAL A 127 -4.91 0.62 0.54
N TYR A 128 -6.12 0.15 0.26
CA TYR A 128 -7.16 0.12 1.27
C TYR A 128 -7.79 -1.25 1.41
N ALA A 129 -8.03 -1.60 2.66
CA ALA A 129 -8.65 -2.83 3.12
C ALA A 129 -10.12 -2.53 3.38
N THR A 130 -11.03 -3.22 2.72
CA THR A 130 -12.44 -2.85 2.67
C THR A 130 -13.26 -3.42 3.81
N ALA A 131 -12.90 -4.58 4.35
CA ALA A 131 -13.70 -5.38 5.28
C ALA A 131 -15.21 -5.44 4.90
N ASN A 132 -15.49 -5.26 3.59
CA ASN A 132 -16.84 -5.15 3.03
C ASN A 132 -17.61 -6.48 3.03
N ASP A 133 -16.90 -7.56 3.23
CA ASP A 133 -17.45 -8.93 3.29
C ASP A 133 -16.65 -9.73 4.30
N ALA A 134 -17.30 -10.28 5.31
CA ALA A 134 -16.66 -11.10 6.35
C ALA A 134 -16.05 -12.42 5.82
N THR A 135 -16.29 -12.75 4.56
CA THR A 135 -15.82 -13.98 3.92
C THR A 135 -14.72 -13.73 2.89
N ASN A 136 -14.92 -12.73 2.02
CA ASN A 136 -14.02 -12.42 0.92
C ASN A 136 -13.76 -10.90 0.78
N PRO A 137 -13.33 -10.20 1.83
CA PRO A 137 -13.08 -8.77 1.73
C PRO A 137 -11.89 -8.48 0.80
N ASP A 138 -11.86 -7.28 0.22
CA ASP A 138 -10.90 -6.89 -0.80
C ASP A 138 -9.79 -5.99 -0.24
N ILE A 139 -8.57 -6.21 -0.74
CA ILE A 139 -7.49 -5.23 -0.70
C ILE A 139 -7.35 -4.59 -2.07
N ILE A 140 -7.42 -3.27 -2.14
CA ILE A 140 -7.44 -2.50 -3.38
C ILE A 140 -6.21 -1.60 -3.46
N ASP A 141 -5.51 -1.64 -4.59
CA ASP A 141 -4.40 -0.73 -4.91
C ASP A 141 -4.93 0.57 -5.52
N ALA A 142 -4.93 1.64 -4.73
CA ALA A 142 -5.34 2.97 -5.21
C ALA A 142 -4.28 3.65 -6.09
N THR A 143 -3.03 3.18 -6.07
CA THR A 143 -1.95 3.79 -6.87
C THR A 143 -2.07 3.49 -8.36
N THR A 144 -2.80 2.44 -8.75
CA THR A 144 -3.05 2.10 -10.16
C THR A 144 -3.78 3.18 -10.94
N ALA A 145 -4.49 4.09 -10.24
CA ALA A 145 -5.14 5.24 -10.83
C ALA A 145 -4.18 6.42 -11.12
N PHE A 146 -2.95 6.37 -10.62
CA PHE A 146 -1.98 7.46 -10.79
C PHE A 146 -1.04 7.17 -11.95
N VAL A 147 -0.74 8.22 -12.73
CA VAL A 147 0.31 8.17 -13.75
C VAL A 147 1.66 8.42 -13.05
N THR A 148 2.53 7.42 -13.08
CA THR A 148 3.88 7.50 -12.52
C THR A 148 4.92 7.66 -13.64
N ALA A 149 6.16 7.95 -13.27
CA ALA A 149 7.27 8.10 -14.23
C ALA A 149 7.54 6.83 -15.07
N THR A 150 7.09 5.66 -14.61
CA THR A 150 7.29 4.36 -15.27
C THR A 150 6.00 3.70 -15.73
N SER A 151 4.84 4.39 -15.58
CA SER A 151 3.58 3.81 -16.00
C SER A 151 3.45 3.77 -17.53
N THR A 152 2.89 2.69 -18.05
CA THR A 152 2.54 2.54 -19.48
C THR A 152 1.12 3.00 -19.79
N THR A 153 0.54 3.83 -18.90
CA THR A 153 -0.85 4.28 -18.98
C THR A 153 -1.07 5.21 -20.17
N THR A 154 -2.08 4.93 -20.97
CA THR A 154 -2.52 5.84 -22.03
C THR A 154 -3.20 7.07 -21.42
N LEU A 155 -2.69 8.26 -21.74
CA LEU A 155 -3.27 9.53 -21.34
C LEU A 155 -4.34 9.96 -22.36
N THR A 156 -5.63 9.88 -22.00
CA THR A 156 -6.73 10.38 -22.83
C THR A 156 -7.20 11.75 -22.36
N ASN A 157 -7.55 12.62 -23.30
CA ASN A 157 -8.06 13.97 -23.02
C ASN A 157 -7.14 14.81 -22.11
N LYS A 158 -5.82 14.69 -22.28
CA LYS A 158 -4.82 15.46 -21.54
C LYS A 158 -4.11 16.44 -22.45
N THR A 159 -3.91 17.67 -21.97
CA THR A 159 -3.02 18.65 -22.59
C THR A 159 -1.67 18.55 -21.92
N LEU A 160 -0.62 18.29 -22.69
CA LEU A 160 0.77 18.28 -22.21
C LEU A 160 1.38 19.66 -22.49
N THR A 161 1.68 20.42 -21.44
CA THR A 161 2.34 21.73 -21.60
C THR A 161 3.86 21.52 -21.74
N ALA A 162 4.42 21.93 -22.87
CA ALA A 162 5.85 21.84 -23.19
C ALA A 162 6.44 20.42 -22.96
N PRO A 163 5.86 19.37 -23.57
CA PRO A 163 6.40 18.01 -23.40
C PRO A 163 7.80 17.96 -24.01
N LYS A 164 8.77 17.42 -23.23
CA LYS A 164 10.10 17.13 -23.74
C LYS A 164 10.09 15.70 -24.30
N ILE A 165 10.24 15.57 -25.59
CA ILE A 165 10.43 14.28 -26.28
C ILE A 165 11.93 14.14 -26.53
N VAL A 166 12.53 13.04 -26.03
CA VAL A 166 13.97 12.79 -26.18
C VAL A 166 14.31 12.40 -27.62
N ASP A 167 15.58 12.52 -27.99
CA ASP A 167 16.07 12.05 -29.28
C ASP A 167 15.73 10.56 -29.51
N GLY A 168 15.26 10.23 -30.71
CA GLY A 168 14.71 8.91 -31.03
C GLY A 168 13.26 8.67 -30.57
N GLY A 169 12.65 9.64 -29.87
CA GLY A 169 11.22 9.60 -29.55
C GLY A 169 10.37 9.94 -30.77
N PHE A 170 9.13 9.46 -30.80
CA PHE A 170 8.21 9.70 -31.92
C PHE A 170 6.76 9.88 -31.43
N ILE A 171 5.94 10.45 -32.31
CA ILE A 171 4.47 10.47 -32.16
C ILE A 171 3.94 9.55 -33.25
N ALA A 172 3.23 8.49 -32.86
CA ALA A 172 2.62 7.52 -33.76
C ALA A 172 1.09 7.69 -33.81
N ASP A 173 0.49 7.19 -34.89
CA ASP A 173 -0.96 7.05 -34.98
C ASP A 173 -1.45 5.78 -34.26
N GLY A 174 -2.77 5.51 -34.32
CA GLY A 174 -3.37 4.33 -33.72
C GLY A 174 -2.94 2.98 -34.31
N GLY A 175 -2.32 2.98 -35.45
CA GLY A 175 -1.72 1.80 -36.12
C GLY A 175 -0.27 1.55 -35.70
N GLY A 176 0.33 2.49 -34.98
CA GLY A 176 1.73 2.44 -34.58
C GLY A 176 2.70 3.01 -35.59
N ASP A 177 2.20 3.60 -36.68
CA ASP A 177 3.04 4.26 -37.68
C ASP A 177 3.57 5.59 -37.14
N GLU A 178 4.86 5.85 -37.34
CA GLU A 178 5.54 7.05 -36.84
C GLU A 178 5.13 8.27 -37.68
N ASN A 179 4.34 9.18 -37.10
CA ASN A 179 3.93 10.42 -37.78
C ASN A 179 4.92 11.57 -37.60
N LEU A 180 5.67 11.57 -36.51
CA LEU A 180 6.69 12.58 -36.20
C LEU A 180 7.81 11.95 -35.39
N VAL A 181 9.01 11.94 -35.92
CA VAL A 181 10.22 11.46 -35.24
C VAL A 181 11.06 12.64 -34.79
N PHE A 182 11.48 12.63 -33.56
CA PHE A 182 12.38 13.63 -32.95
C PHE A 182 13.80 13.09 -33.00
N GLY A 183 14.60 13.55 -33.98
CA GLY A 183 16.00 13.19 -34.14
C GLY A 183 16.93 14.36 -33.81
N GLU A 184 18.23 14.10 -33.75
CA GLU A 184 19.24 15.19 -33.69
C GLU A 184 19.04 16.14 -34.86
N VAL A 185 18.97 17.43 -34.55
CA VAL A 185 19.13 18.45 -35.62
C VAL A 185 20.58 18.40 -36.04
N GLY A 186 20.82 17.76 -37.17
CA GLY A 186 22.15 17.82 -37.77
C GLY A 186 22.63 19.26 -37.88
N THR A 187 23.91 19.49 -37.64
CA THR A 187 24.50 20.81 -37.85
C THR A 187 24.13 21.31 -39.23
N PRO A 188 23.52 22.52 -39.36
CA PRO A 188 23.20 23.07 -40.66
C PRO A 188 24.46 23.08 -41.54
N VAL A 189 24.50 22.30 -42.58
CA VAL A 189 25.52 22.45 -43.62
C VAL A 189 25.18 23.76 -44.35
N ASN A 190 25.92 24.81 -44.02
CA ASN A 190 25.90 26.06 -44.77
C ASN A 190 26.41 25.70 -46.20
N GLU A 191 25.49 25.65 -47.19
CA GLU A 191 25.82 25.78 -48.56
C GLU A 191 26.05 27.26 -48.92
#